data_a42d5e57a3dee6426c2205d92d817d8f
#
_entry.id   a42d5e57a3dee6426c2205d92d817d8f
#
_cell.length_a   1.000
_cell.length_b   1.000
_cell.length_c   1.000
_cell.angle_alpha   90.00
_cell.angle_beta   90.00
_cell.angle_gamma   90.00
#
_symmetry.space_group_name_H-M   'P 1'
#
loop_
_entity.id
_entity.type
_entity.pdbx_description
1 polymer ?
#
loop_
_entity_poly.entity_id
_entity_poly.type
_entity_poly.pdbx_seq_one_letter_code
_entity_poly.pdbx_strand_id
1 'polypeptide(L)'
;MSTKVALVTGANGGLGRHVTRAMLDVGFEVAGLAPRIAGSDFASPRFMPVAASLDGVETAKKAVDSILARFENIDVLVHTVGGFAGGSSVAETDDATFQRMFKMNVDSTFHILRAVIPHMRLANSGRIIAIGSRAAESPGAGVGAYSASKAALVSLLRTVALENKDAGITANVILPGTIDTPVNRSAMPGADTSQWVQPSSIASLIVWLAGDSGKDVTGAAIPVYGTGL
;
A
#
# COMPACT_ATOMS: atom_id res chain seq x y z
N MET A 1 -21.94 -2.04 16.62
CA MET A 1 -21.04 -2.52 15.57
C MET A 1 -19.63 -2.49 16.14
N SER A 2 -18.83 -3.54 15.98
CA SER A 2 -17.42 -3.52 16.39
C SER A 2 -16.66 -2.50 15.55
N THR A 3 -15.69 -1.81 16.14
CA THR A 3 -14.83 -0.87 15.43
C THR A 3 -13.98 -1.64 14.43
N LYS A 4 -13.95 -1.22 13.15
CA LYS A 4 -13.13 -1.86 12.12
C LYS A 4 -11.65 -1.56 12.33
N VAL A 5 -10.79 -2.54 12.03
CA VAL A 5 -9.33 -2.47 12.17
C VAL A 5 -8.65 -2.37 10.81
N ALA A 6 -7.78 -1.38 10.65
CA ALA A 6 -6.95 -1.20 9.47
C ALA A 6 -5.48 -1.42 9.79
N LEU A 7 -4.82 -2.30 9.03
CA LEU A 7 -3.36 -2.40 8.98
C LEU A 7 -2.85 -1.52 7.83
N VAL A 8 -2.07 -0.49 8.17
CA VAL A 8 -1.40 0.38 7.20
C VAL A 8 0.10 0.10 7.24
N THR A 9 0.65 -0.46 6.16
CA THR A 9 2.11 -0.66 6.05
C THR A 9 2.76 0.58 5.45
N GLY A 10 3.97 0.92 5.88
CA GLY A 10 4.60 2.19 5.52
C GLY A 10 3.91 3.41 6.15
N ALA A 11 3.26 3.21 7.31
CA ALA A 11 2.31 4.13 7.93
C ALA A 11 2.85 5.55 8.18
N ASN A 12 4.13 5.72 8.47
CA ASN A 12 4.75 7.03 8.69
C ASN A 12 5.52 7.57 7.47
N GLY A 13 5.42 6.89 6.32
CA GLY A 13 5.95 7.35 5.03
C GLY A 13 5.19 8.55 4.44
N GLY A 14 5.66 9.06 3.29
CA GLY A 14 5.09 10.24 2.63
C GLY A 14 3.59 10.14 2.36
N LEU A 15 3.12 9.02 1.78
CA LEU A 15 1.69 8.74 1.59
C LEU A 15 1.08 8.11 2.85
N GLY A 16 1.78 7.16 3.47
CA GLY A 16 1.23 6.36 4.58
C GLY A 16 0.70 7.19 5.74
N ARG A 17 1.36 8.32 6.08
CA ARG A 17 0.89 9.21 7.14
C ARG A 17 -0.46 9.87 6.85
N HIS A 18 -0.74 10.20 5.60
CA HIS A 18 -2.05 10.74 5.18
C HIS A 18 -3.12 9.67 5.24
N VAL A 19 -2.79 8.45 4.80
CA VAL A 19 -3.69 7.29 4.90
C VAL A 19 -3.99 6.95 6.35
N THR A 20 -2.97 6.84 7.20
CA THR A 20 -3.14 6.53 8.63
C THR A 20 -4.05 7.55 9.32
N ARG A 21 -3.84 8.85 9.09
CA ARG A 21 -4.70 9.90 9.63
C ARG A 21 -6.12 9.78 9.14
N ALA A 22 -6.32 9.66 7.82
CA ALA A 22 -7.65 9.55 7.23
C ALA A 22 -8.43 8.34 7.78
N MET A 23 -7.78 7.19 7.97
CA MET A 23 -8.42 6.01 8.58
C MET A 23 -8.79 6.25 10.06
N LEU A 24 -7.91 6.89 10.84
CA LEU A 24 -8.20 7.29 12.22
C LEU A 24 -9.36 8.30 12.31
N ASP A 25 -9.40 9.28 11.41
CA ASP A 25 -10.41 10.35 11.39
C ASP A 25 -11.82 9.79 11.12
N VAL A 26 -11.93 8.74 10.29
CA VAL A 26 -13.22 8.08 10.02
C VAL A 26 -13.55 6.96 11.02
N GLY A 27 -12.75 6.79 12.07
CA GLY A 27 -13.11 5.95 13.21
C GLY A 27 -12.50 4.55 13.25
N PHE A 28 -11.59 4.20 12.34
CA PHE A 28 -10.89 2.92 12.44
C PHE A 28 -9.93 2.88 13.66
N GLU A 29 -9.77 1.68 14.23
CA GLU A 29 -8.53 1.32 14.92
C GLU A 29 -7.45 1.12 13.86
N VAL A 30 -6.24 1.66 14.07
CA VAL A 30 -5.18 1.58 13.04
C VAL A 30 -3.91 0.98 13.61
N ALA A 31 -3.50 -0.17 13.08
CA ALA A 31 -2.16 -0.70 13.26
C ALA A 31 -1.25 -0.12 12.16
N GLY A 32 -0.32 0.75 12.53
CA GLY A 32 0.65 1.33 11.60
C GLY A 32 1.96 0.55 11.64
N LEU A 33 2.34 -0.08 10.51
CA LEU A 33 3.56 -0.86 10.40
C LEU A 33 4.63 -0.09 9.62
N ALA A 34 5.80 0.08 10.21
CA ALA A 34 7.01 0.58 9.56
C ALA A 34 8.26 0.19 10.36
N PRO A 35 9.46 0.14 9.74
CA PRO A 35 10.68 -0.24 10.44
C PRO A 35 11.02 0.64 11.66
N ARG A 36 10.67 1.90 11.59
CA ARG A 36 10.82 2.90 12.67
C ARG A 36 9.52 3.66 12.80
N ILE A 37 8.72 3.30 13.79
CA ILE A 37 7.43 3.91 14.08
C ILE A 37 7.20 3.90 15.60
N ALA A 38 6.58 4.95 16.12
CA ALA A 38 6.28 5.11 17.52
C ALA A 38 4.83 5.61 17.72
N GLY A 39 4.28 5.46 18.92
CA GLY A 39 2.96 5.99 19.26
C GLY A 39 2.86 7.51 19.09
N SER A 40 3.97 8.23 19.25
CA SER A 40 4.06 9.67 19.03
C SER A 40 3.93 10.13 17.57
N ASP A 41 4.05 9.22 16.59
CA ASP A 41 3.84 9.56 15.18
C ASP A 41 2.38 9.95 14.88
N PHE A 42 1.44 9.39 15.69
CA PHE A 42 0.01 9.66 15.57
C PHE A 42 -0.61 9.74 16.96
N ALA A 43 -0.97 10.96 17.41
CA ALA A 43 -1.55 11.20 18.72
C ALA A 43 -3.02 10.73 18.78
N SER A 44 -3.24 9.42 18.84
CA SER A 44 -4.58 8.81 18.91
C SER A 44 -4.55 7.54 19.77
N PRO A 45 -5.51 7.35 20.70
CA PRO A 45 -5.63 6.10 21.45
C PRO A 45 -6.01 4.90 20.56
N ARG A 46 -6.51 5.14 19.35
CA ARG A 46 -6.85 4.13 18.35
C ARG A 46 -5.67 3.77 17.45
N PHE A 47 -4.48 4.30 17.71
CA PHE A 47 -3.28 3.97 16.95
C PHE A 47 -2.39 2.98 17.68
N MET A 48 -1.99 1.92 17.00
CA MET A 48 -0.99 0.95 17.46
C MET A 48 0.24 0.99 16.57
N PRO A 49 1.42 1.41 17.06
CA PRO A 49 2.65 1.30 16.30
C PRO A 49 3.14 -0.16 16.26
N VAL A 50 3.53 -0.63 15.08
CA VAL A 50 4.12 -1.95 14.85
C VAL A 50 5.47 -1.78 14.18
N ALA A 51 6.54 -1.80 14.96
CA ALA A 51 7.92 -1.66 14.45
C ALA A 51 8.38 -2.98 13.83
N ALA A 52 8.25 -3.09 12.51
CA ALA A 52 8.65 -4.27 11.75
C ALA A 52 9.01 -3.91 10.30
N SER A 53 9.84 -4.78 9.67
CA SER A 53 10.09 -4.78 8.23
C SER A 53 9.29 -5.89 7.54
N LEU A 54 9.11 -5.77 6.23
CA LEU A 54 8.44 -6.79 5.40
C LEU A 54 9.44 -7.52 4.51
N ASP A 55 10.64 -7.75 5.01
CA ASP A 55 11.74 -8.39 4.31
C ASP A 55 11.70 -9.91 4.30
N GLY A 56 10.73 -10.51 5.02
CA GLY A 56 10.51 -11.95 5.07
C GLY A 56 9.12 -12.32 5.57
N VAL A 57 8.76 -13.58 5.32
CA VAL A 57 7.45 -14.14 5.71
C VAL A 57 7.28 -14.16 7.22
N GLU A 58 8.32 -14.54 7.97
CA GLU A 58 8.26 -14.66 9.42
C GLU A 58 8.12 -13.29 10.11
N THR A 59 8.78 -12.25 9.58
CA THR A 59 8.65 -10.89 10.10
C THR A 59 7.25 -10.32 9.87
N ALA A 60 6.68 -10.56 8.68
CA ALA A 60 5.31 -10.18 8.37
C ALA A 60 4.30 -10.93 9.25
N LYS A 61 4.48 -12.25 9.45
CA LYS A 61 3.62 -13.07 10.29
C LYS A 61 3.63 -12.59 11.74
N LYS A 62 4.81 -12.40 12.34
CA LYS A 62 4.93 -11.89 13.72
C LYS A 62 4.26 -10.54 13.91
N ALA A 63 4.37 -9.64 12.92
CA ALA A 63 3.71 -8.35 12.95
C ALA A 63 2.17 -8.51 12.95
N VAL A 64 1.63 -9.34 12.08
CA VAL A 64 0.19 -9.64 12.01
C VAL A 64 -0.29 -10.32 13.29
N ASP A 65 0.44 -11.31 13.82
CA ASP A 65 0.09 -11.99 15.09
C ASP A 65 0.01 -10.97 16.25
N SER A 66 0.92 -10.00 16.32
CA SER A 66 0.89 -8.94 17.35
C SER A 66 -0.33 -8.01 17.22
N ILE A 67 -0.78 -7.75 16.01
CA ILE A 67 -1.98 -6.94 15.74
C ILE A 67 -3.23 -7.70 16.16
N LEU A 68 -3.32 -8.97 15.78
CA LEU A 68 -4.44 -9.84 16.13
C LEU A 68 -4.53 -10.10 17.63
N ALA A 69 -3.41 -10.17 18.35
CA ALA A 69 -3.39 -10.27 19.81
C ALA A 69 -4.03 -9.06 20.52
N ARG A 70 -4.03 -7.87 19.87
CA ARG A 70 -4.64 -6.65 20.41
C ARG A 70 -6.07 -6.42 19.92
N PHE A 71 -6.32 -6.63 18.63
CA PHE A 71 -7.58 -6.22 17.97
C PHE A 71 -8.45 -7.39 17.54
N GLU A 72 -7.97 -8.63 17.65
CA GLU A 72 -8.65 -9.88 17.26
C GLU A 72 -8.93 -10.02 15.74
N ASN A 73 -8.95 -8.92 14.98
CA ASN A 73 -9.27 -8.87 13.56
C ASN A 73 -8.43 -7.86 12.80
N ILE A 74 -8.36 -8.02 11.46
CA ILE A 74 -7.84 -7.05 10.49
C ILE A 74 -8.86 -6.99 9.35
N ASP A 75 -9.67 -5.93 9.32
CA ASP A 75 -10.70 -5.73 8.30
C ASP A 75 -10.15 -5.16 7.00
N VAL A 76 -9.10 -4.33 7.11
CA VAL A 76 -8.52 -3.61 5.98
C VAL A 76 -6.99 -3.73 6.01
N LEU A 77 -6.39 -4.09 4.88
CA LEU A 77 -4.96 -3.95 4.62
C LEU A 77 -4.74 -2.81 3.60
N VAL A 78 -4.03 -1.77 4.01
CA VAL A 78 -3.52 -0.74 3.09
C VAL A 78 -2.01 -0.88 2.98
N HIS A 79 -1.54 -1.37 1.83
CA HIS A 79 -0.12 -1.59 1.58
C HIS A 79 0.49 -0.40 0.84
N THR A 80 1.21 0.47 1.55
CA THR A 80 1.88 1.65 0.96
C THR A 80 3.40 1.49 0.86
N VAL A 81 3.96 0.36 1.31
CA VAL A 81 5.40 0.07 1.16
C VAL A 81 5.74 -0.09 -0.31
N GLY A 82 6.83 0.51 -0.71
CA GLY A 82 7.39 0.40 -2.04
C GLY A 82 8.57 1.34 -2.23
N GLY A 83 9.26 1.18 -3.34
CA GLY A 83 10.42 1.99 -3.69
C GLY A 83 10.44 2.33 -5.18
N PHE A 84 11.29 3.27 -5.52
CA PHE A 84 11.53 3.74 -6.87
C PHE A 84 13.02 3.69 -7.20
N ALA A 85 13.33 3.29 -8.43
CA ALA A 85 14.61 3.52 -9.08
C ALA A 85 14.37 3.79 -10.56
N GLY A 86 15.11 4.74 -11.10
CA GLY A 86 15.02 5.13 -12.51
C GLY A 86 16.27 5.93 -12.91
N GLY A 87 16.32 6.32 -14.18
CA GLY A 87 17.42 7.09 -14.77
C GLY A 87 18.37 6.27 -15.64
N SER A 88 18.25 4.93 -15.64
CA SER A 88 19.07 4.05 -16.50
C SER A 88 18.21 3.30 -17.52
N SER A 89 18.74 3.09 -18.71
CA SER A 89 18.10 2.19 -19.69
C SER A 89 18.08 0.75 -19.16
N VAL A 90 17.27 -0.13 -19.76
CA VAL A 90 17.22 -1.55 -19.38
C VAL A 90 18.59 -2.21 -19.55
N ALA A 91 19.32 -1.86 -20.59
CA ALA A 91 20.64 -2.41 -20.86
C ALA A 91 21.72 -1.99 -19.84
N GLU A 92 21.51 -0.86 -19.15
CA GLU A 92 22.45 -0.30 -18.17
C GLU A 92 21.99 -0.53 -16.71
N THR A 93 20.78 -1.03 -16.50
CA THR A 93 20.27 -1.33 -15.16
C THR A 93 20.97 -2.56 -14.61
N ASP A 94 21.67 -2.39 -13.47
CA ASP A 94 22.34 -3.50 -12.79
C ASP A 94 21.35 -4.45 -12.09
N ASP A 95 21.82 -5.70 -11.88
CA ASP A 95 21.01 -6.75 -11.24
C ASP A 95 20.58 -6.35 -9.82
N ALA A 96 21.41 -5.64 -9.07
CA ALA A 96 21.09 -5.22 -7.71
C ALA A 96 19.93 -4.22 -7.68
N THR A 97 19.88 -3.28 -8.62
CA THR A 97 18.77 -2.34 -8.78
C THR A 97 17.50 -3.05 -9.20
N PHE A 98 17.56 -4.00 -10.16
CA PHE A 98 16.44 -4.82 -10.57
C PHE A 98 15.87 -5.61 -9.39
N GLN A 99 16.71 -6.36 -8.69
CA GLN A 99 16.32 -7.17 -7.52
C GLN A 99 15.75 -6.30 -6.39
N ARG A 100 16.34 -5.13 -6.13
CA ARG A 100 15.84 -4.19 -5.12
C ARG A 100 14.41 -3.73 -5.43
N MET A 101 14.08 -3.45 -6.71
CA MET A 101 12.73 -3.06 -7.08
C MET A 101 11.73 -4.18 -6.84
N PHE A 102 12.06 -5.41 -7.20
CA PHE A 102 11.20 -6.56 -6.92
C PHE A 102 11.07 -6.82 -5.42
N LYS A 103 12.16 -6.81 -4.67
CA LYS A 103 12.14 -6.99 -3.21
C LYS A 103 11.26 -5.95 -2.52
N MET A 104 11.37 -4.68 -2.89
CA MET A 104 10.60 -3.60 -2.25
C MET A 104 9.14 -3.56 -2.68
N ASN A 105 8.82 -3.87 -3.93
CA ASN A 105 7.48 -3.67 -4.48
C ASN A 105 6.66 -4.96 -4.58
N VAL A 106 7.31 -6.12 -4.73
CA VAL A 106 6.63 -7.42 -4.92
C VAL A 106 6.76 -8.30 -3.70
N ASP A 107 7.99 -8.58 -3.23
CA ASP A 107 8.18 -9.52 -2.12
C ASP A 107 7.54 -9.00 -0.83
N SER A 108 7.69 -7.71 -0.52
CA SER A 108 7.06 -7.09 0.65
C SER A 108 5.53 -7.22 0.61
N THR A 109 4.93 -7.02 -0.57
CA THR A 109 3.49 -7.21 -0.79
C THR A 109 3.11 -8.68 -0.60
N PHE A 110 3.87 -9.59 -1.20
CA PHE A 110 3.61 -11.03 -1.10
C PHE A 110 3.68 -11.53 0.35
N HIS A 111 4.67 -11.05 1.11
CA HIS A 111 4.82 -11.43 2.52
C HIS A 111 3.63 -10.99 3.37
N ILE A 112 3.19 -9.75 3.24
CA ILE A 112 2.06 -9.24 4.04
C ILE A 112 0.73 -9.87 3.62
N LEU A 113 0.51 -10.11 2.33
CA LEU A 113 -0.68 -10.80 1.84
C LEU A 113 -0.79 -12.21 2.42
N ARG A 114 0.31 -12.98 2.42
CA ARG A 114 0.36 -14.33 3.01
C ARG A 114 0.07 -14.35 4.50
N ALA A 115 0.43 -13.28 5.20
CA ALA A 115 0.16 -13.18 6.64
C ALA A 115 -1.29 -12.77 6.93
N VAL A 116 -1.91 -11.89 6.12
CA VAL A 116 -3.24 -11.32 6.41
C VAL A 116 -4.39 -12.15 5.83
N ILE A 117 -4.27 -12.63 4.59
CA ILE A 117 -5.37 -13.30 3.88
C ILE A 117 -5.98 -14.47 4.64
N PRO A 118 -5.22 -15.37 5.32
CA PRO A 118 -5.82 -16.47 6.07
C PRO A 118 -6.81 -16.00 7.14
N HIS A 119 -6.52 -14.90 7.81
CA HIS A 119 -7.40 -14.33 8.85
C HIS A 119 -8.64 -13.66 8.25
N MET A 120 -8.50 -12.95 7.12
CA MET A 120 -9.64 -12.39 6.39
C MET A 120 -10.56 -13.50 5.84
N ARG A 121 -10.01 -14.62 5.38
CA ARG A 121 -10.79 -15.80 4.96
C ARG A 121 -11.61 -16.39 6.11
N LEU A 122 -11.03 -16.52 7.31
CA LEU A 122 -11.74 -16.99 8.49
C LEU A 122 -12.89 -16.05 8.89
N ALA A 123 -12.72 -14.74 8.70
CA ALA A 123 -13.74 -13.73 8.96
C ALA A 123 -14.77 -13.61 7.82
N ASN A 124 -14.58 -14.27 6.67
CA ASN A 124 -15.37 -14.09 5.44
C ASN A 124 -15.55 -12.62 5.05
N SER A 125 -14.54 -11.80 5.28
CA SER A 125 -14.55 -10.37 5.00
C SER A 125 -13.13 -9.83 4.96
N GLY A 126 -12.87 -8.89 4.05
CA GLY A 126 -11.58 -8.19 3.99
C GLY A 126 -11.53 -7.15 2.88
N ARG A 127 -10.72 -6.12 3.09
CA ARG A 127 -10.42 -5.10 2.08
C ARG A 127 -8.92 -4.98 1.93
N ILE A 128 -8.41 -5.23 0.74
CA ILE A 128 -6.96 -5.15 0.43
C ILE A 128 -6.77 -4.05 -0.60
N ILE A 129 -5.99 -3.03 -0.27
CA ILE A 129 -5.67 -1.91 -1.14
C ILE A 129 -4.15 -1.77 -1.18
N ALA A 130 -3.55 -1.85 -2.37
CA ALA A 130 -2.11 -1.64 -2.56
C ALA A 130 -1.83 -0.41 -3.43
N ILE A 131 -0.66 0.19 -3.25
CA ILE A 131 -0.22 1.33 -4.05
C ILE A 131 0.69 0.86 -5.18
N GLY A 132 0.14 0.88 -6.38
CA GLY A 132 0.86 0.65 -7.63
C GLY A 132 1.57 1.91 -8.14
N SER A 133 1.48 2.13 -9.45
CA SER A 133 1.97 3.33 -10.15
C SER A 133 1.37 3.38 -11.55
N ARG A 134 1.23 4.58 -12.12
CA ARG A 134 0.94 4.76 -13.55
C ARG A 134 1.92 3.96 -14.42
N ALA A 135 3.18 3.87 -14.00
CA ALA A 135 4.22 3.14 -14.71
C ALA A 135 3.96 1.62 -14.85
N ALA A 136 3.01 1.04 -14.11
CA ALA A 136 2.60 -0.36 -14.28
C ALA A 136 1.86 -0.60 -15.61
N GLU A 137 1.13 0.40 -16.11
CA GLU A 137 0.34 0.33 -17.35
C GLU A 137 0.89 1.22 -18.47
N SER A 138 1.53 2.33 -18.11
CA SER A 138 2.13 3.29 -19.05
C SER A 138 3.58 3.58 -18.63
N PRO A 139 4.51 2.65 -18.91
CA PRO A 139 5.91 2.80 -18.53
C PRO A 139 6.59 3.90 -19.37
N GLY A 140 7.50 4.64 -18.71
CA GLY A 140 8.40 5.58 -19.39
C GLY A 140 9.77 4.96 -19.64
N ALA A 141 10.59 5.66 -20.46
CA ALA A 141 11.99 5.33 -20.62
C ALA A 141 12.76 5.49 -19.28
N GLY A 142 13.76 4.66 -19.05
CA GLY A 142 14.64 4.75 -17.88
C GLY A 142 14.02 4.25 -16.56
N VAL A 143 12.85 3.61 -16.56
CA VAL A 143 12.19 3.09 -15.35
C VAL A 143 11.82 1.60 -15.47
N GLY A 144 12.56 0.83 -16.26
CA GLY A 144 12.22 -0.55 -16.62
C GLY A 144 12.03 -1.48 -15.42
N ALA A 145 12.98 -1.53 -14.49
CA ALA A 145 12.90 -2.37 -13.30
C ALA A 145 11.73 -1.98 -12.38
N TYR A 146 11.51 -0.68 -12.20
CA TYR A 146 10.39 -0.14 -11.43
C TYR A 146 9.05 -0.51 -12.07
N SER A 147 8.87 -0.21 -13.36
CA SER A 147 7.63 -0.49 -14.10
C SER A 147 7.29 -1.99 -14.07
N ALA A 148 8.28 -2.86 -14.33
CA ALA A 148 8.11 -4.30 -14.26
C ALA A 148 7.65 -4.76 -12.87
N SER A 149 8.27 -4.24 -11.79
CA SER A 149 7.88 -4.59 -10.43
C SER A 149 6.46 -4.12 -10.09
N LYS A 150 6.05 -2.94 -10.56
CA LYS A 150 4.70 -2.41 -10.34
C LYS A 150 3.64 -3.12 -11.20
N ALA A 151 3.98 -3.57 -12.40
CA ALA A 151 3.11 -4.43 -13.21
C ALA A 151 2.91 -5.81 -12.55
N ALA A 152 3.98 -6.40 -12.00
CA ALA A 152 3.90 -7.65 -11.24
C ALA A 152 2.98 -7.50 -10.01
N LEU A 153 3.07 -6.39 -9.27
CA LEU A 153 2.17 -6.09 -8.15
C LEU A 153 0.70 -6.04 -8.60
N VAL A 154 0.38 -5.38 -9.71
CA VAL A 154 -0.98 -5.32 -10.25
C VAL A 154 -1.50 -6.72 -10.57
N SER A 155 -0.69 -7.54 -11.27
CA SER A 155 -1.05 -8.93 -11.59
C SER A 155 -1.31 -9.76 -10.33
N LEU A 156 -0.44 -9.63 -9.31
CA LEU A 156 -0.60 -10.34 -8.03
C LEU A 156 -1.91 -9.98 -7.34
N LEU A 157 -2.26 -8.71 -7.23
CA LEU A 157 -3.50 -8.27 -6.58
C LEU A 157 -4.76 -8.70 -7.35
N ARG A 158 -4.72 -8.71 -8.68
CA ARG A 158 -5.80 -9.26 -9.51
C ARG A 158 -6.03 -10.75 -9.24
N THR A 159 -4.94 -11.52 -9.09
CA THR A 159 -5.02 -12.95 -8.70
C THR A 159 -5.62 -13.10 -7.30
N VAL A 160 -5.17 -12.30 -6.32
CA VAL A 160 -5.73 -12.30 -4.96
C VAL A 160 -7.24 -12.01 -4.96
N ALA A 161 -7.70 -11.06 -5.79
CA ALA A 161 -9.12 -10.75 -5.94
C ALA A 161 -9.93 -11.96 -6.42
N LEU A 162 -9.43 -12.67 -7.43
CA LEU A 162 -10.09 -13.87 -8.00
C LEU A 162 -10.13 -15.04 -7.00
N GLU A 163 -9.02 -15.27 -6.30
CA GLU A 163 -8.88 -16.36 -5.32
C GLU A 163 -9.77 -16.20 -4.08
N ASN A 164 -10.21 -15.00 -3.79
CA ASN A 164 -10.87 -14.67 -2.52
C ASN A 164 -12.27 -14.06 -2.67
N LYS A 165 -12.83 -14.02 -3.88
CA LYS A 165 -14.16 -13.47 -4.14
C LYS A 165 -15.26 -14.14 -3.30
N ASP A 166 -15.19 -15.47 -3.14
CA ASP A 166 -16.18 -16.24 -2.40
C ASP A 166 -16.02 -16.11 -0.87
N ALA A 167 -14.89 -15.55 -0.41
CA ALA A 167 -14.63 -15.22 1.00
C ALA A 167 -14.98 -13.76 1.35
N GLY A 168 -15.67 -13.02 0.49
CA GLY A 168 -16.06 -11.63 0.74
C GLY A 168 -14.88 -10.63 0.82
N ILE A 169 -13.72 -11.01 0.26
CA ILE A 169 -12.50 -10.20 0.26
C ILE A 169 -12.38 -9.48 -1.08
N THR A 170 -12.18 -8.17 -1.04
CA THR A 170 -11.82 -7.38 -2.22
C THR A 170 -10.34 -7.05 -2.22
N ALA A 171 -9.72 -7.01 -3.41
CA ALA A 171 -8.33 -6.61 -3.57
C ALA A 171 -8.18 -5.67 -4.78
N ASN A 172 -7.67 -4.46 -4.53
CA ASN A 172 -7.55 -3.40 -5.54
C ASN A 172 -6.16 -2.76 -5.49
N VAL A 173 -5.75 -2.19 -6.62
CA VAL A 173 -4.50 -1.41 -6.74
C VAL A 173 -4.86 0.01 -7.16
N ILE A 174 -4.34 0.99 -6.45
CA ILE A 174 -4.38 2.39 -6.88
C ILE A 174 -3.11 2.67 -7.68
N LEU A 175 -3.27 3.27 -8.86
CA LEU A 175 -2.17 3.65 -9.75
C LEU A 175 -1.98 5.17 -9.73
N PRO A 176 -1.19 5.71 -8.81
CA PRO A 176 -0.95 7.14 -8.80
C PRO A 176 0.02 7.58 -9.91
N GLY A 177 -0.15 8.84 -10.36
CA GLY A 177 0.92 9.62 -10.96
C GLY A 177 1.97 10.00 -9.90
N THR A 178 2.73 11.06 -10.15
CA THR A 178 3.67 11.57 -9.14
C THR A 178 2.89 12.11 -7.92
N ILE A 179 3.17 11.56 -6.74
CA ILE A 179 2.50 11.97 -5.51
C ILE A 179 3.26 13.17 -4.91
N ASP A 180 2.55 14.19 -4.48
CA ASP A 180 3.12 15.37 -3.83
C ASP A 180 3.57 15.04 -2.39
N THR A 181 4.80 14.55 -2.28
CA THR A 181 5.43 14.21 -1.00
C THR A 181 6.76 14.94 -0.84
N PRO A 182 7.23 15.17 0.41
CA PRO A 182 8.54 15.78 0.63
C PRO A 182 9.68 15.06 -0.07
N VAL A 183 9.63 13.72 -0.13
CA VAL A 183 10.65 12.91 -0.81
C VAL A 183 10.66 13.17 -2.32
N ASN A 184 9.50 13.21 -2.96
CA ASN A 184 9.40 13.48 -4.40
C ASN A 184 9.79 14.92 -4.74
N ARG A 185 9.40 15.90 -3.90
CA ARG A 185 9.84 17.29 -4.04
C ARG A 185 11.37 17.42 -3.95
N SER A 186 11.99 16.71 -3.01
CA SER A 186 13.46 16.71 -2.87
C SER A 186 14.17 15.99 -4.02
N ALA A 187 13.57 14.92 -4.57
CA ALA A 187 14.14 14.17 -5.70
C ALA A 187 14.01 14.88 -7.04
N MET A 188 13.05 15.79 -7.17
CA MET A 188 12.75 16.52 -8.41
C MET A 188 12.69 18.04 -8.15
N PRO A 189 13.82 18.66 -7.77
CA PRO A 189 13.87 20.10 -7.51
C PRO A 189 13.57 20.87 -8.82
N GLY A 190 12.66 21.83 -8.75
CA GLY A 190 12.25 22.64 -9.92
C GLY A 190 11.15 22.02 -10.79
N ALA A 191 10.64 20.81 -10.48
CA ALA A 191 9.48 20.27 -11.16
C ALA A 191 8.22 21.08 -10.84
N ASP A 192 7.35 21.26 -11.84
CA ASP A 192 6.01 21.80 -11.62
C ASP A 192 5.16 20.77 -10.86
N THR A 193 4.89 21.11 -9.60
CA THR A 193 4.10 20.23 -8.72
C THR A 193 2.59 20.44 -8.82
N SER A 194 2.13 21.40 -9.65
CA SER A 194 0.70 21.72 -9.78
C SER A 194 -0.13 20.56 -10.32
N GLN A 195 0.52 19.66 -11.08
CA GLN A 195 -0.11 18.47 -11.66
C GLN A 195 0.07 17.20 -10.80
N TRP A 196 0.80 17.29 -9.68
CA TRP A 196 1.05 16.14 -8.84
C TRP A 196 -0.19 15.74 -8.04
N VAL A 197 -0.30 14.44 -7.79
CA VAL A 197 -1.41 13.88 -7.04
C VAL A 197 -1.26 14.23 -5.56
N GLN A 198 -2.28 14.83 -4.98
CA GLN A 198 -2.29 15.12 -3.55
C GLN A 198 -2.46 13.82 -2.75
N PRO A 199 -1.62 13.58 -1.71
CA PRO A 199 -1.75 12.40 -0.85
C PRO A 199 -3.15 12.26 -0.23
N SER A 200 -3.81 13.37 0.07
CA SER A 200 -5.18 13.39 0.60
C SER A 200 -6.21 12.81 -0.36
N SER A 201 -6.06 13.05 -1.68
CA SER A 201 -6.97 12.48 -2.69
C SER A 201 -6.88 10.94 -2.72
N ILE A 202 -5.64 10.41 -2.63
CA ILE A 202 -5.42 8.96 -2.54
C ILE A 202 -5.99 8.40 -1.23
N ALA A 203 -5.75 9.10 -0.11
CA ALA A 203 -6.27 8.67 1.19
C ALA A 203 -7.81 8.63 1.22
N SER A 204 -8.49 9.61 0.62
CA SER A 204 -9.95 9.63 0.50
C SER A 204 -10.47 8.45 -0.32
N LEU A 205 -9.82 8.12 -1.44
CA LEU A 205 -10.17 6.94 -2.24
C LEU A 205 -9.95 5.64 -1.46
N ILE A 206 -8.87 5.55 -0.68
CA ILE A 206 -8.59 4.38 0.18
C ILE A 206 -9.70 4.23 1.24
N VAL A 207 -10.11 5.29 1.90
CA VAL A 207 -11.22 5.27 2.87
C VAL A 207 -12.51 4.80 2.21
N TRP A 208 -12.81 5.26 0.99
CA TRP A 208 -13.99 4.81 0.25
C TRP A 208 -13.93 3.32 -0.10
N LEU A 209 -12.77 2.82 -0.60
CA LEU A 209 -12.57 1.40 -0.91
C LEU A 209 -12.61 0.51 0.34
N ALA A 210 -12.17 1.02 1.49
CA ALA A 210 -12.18 0.32 2.77
C ALA A 210 -13.58 0.25 3.41
N GLY A 211 -14.46 1.15 3.01
CA GLY A 211 -15.85 1.23 3.49
C GLY A 211 -16.81 0.30 2.77
N ASP A 212 -18.06 0.33 3.20
CA ASP A 212 -19.12 -0.48 2.60
C ASP A 212 -19.47 -0.02 1.17
N SER A 213 -19.22 1.25 0.84
CA SER A 213 -19.40 1.78 -0.51
C SER A 213 -18.48 1.17 -1.55
N GLY A 214 -17.30 0.69 -1.14
CA GLY A 214 -16.30 0.05 -2.02
C GLY A 214 -16.44 -1.47 -2.13
N LYS A 215 -17.42 -2.09 -1.46
CA LYS A 215 -17.51 -3.56 -1.31
C LYS A 215 -17.63 -4.34 -2.62
N ASP A 216 -18.17 -3.70 -3.66
CA ASP A 216 -18.38 -4.32 -4.97
C ASP A 216 -17.23 -4.06 -5.96
N VAL A 217 -16.19 -3.32 -5.53
CA VAL A 217 -14.99 -3.04 -6.33
C VAL A 217 -13.89 -4.04 -5.97
N THR A 218 -13.53 -4.91 -6.90
CA THR A 218 -12.45 -5.89 -6.71
C THR A 218 -11.72 -6.18 -8.02
N GLY A 219 -10.42 -6.47 -7.97
CA GLY A 219 -9.57 -6.71 -9.12
C GLY A 219 -9.24 -5.46 -9.95
N ALA A 220 -9.61 -4.28 -9.46
CA ALA A 220 -9.41 -3.03 -10.18
C ALA A 220 -7.99 -2.50 -10.02
N ALA A 221 -7.46 -1.95 -11.13
CA ALA A 221 -6.30 -1.05 -11.14
C ALA A 221 -6.85 0.37 -11.40
N ILE A 222 -6.86 1.21 -10.37
CA ILE A 222 -7.59 2.47 -10.35
C ILE A 222 -6.63 3.64 -10.59
N PRO A 223 -6.70 4.33 -11.74
CA PRO A 223 -5.84 5.47 -12.03
C PRO A 223 -6.18 6.67 -11.15
N VAL A 224 -5.14 7.30 -10.60
CA VAL A 224 -5.19 8.57 -9.88
C VAL A 224 -4.01 9.41 -10.35
N TYR A 225 -4.14 10.05 -11.51
CA TYR A 225 -3.00 10.66 -12.20
C TYR A 225 -2.85 12.17 -11.94
N GLY A 226 -3.81 12.79 -11.23
CA GLY A 226 -3.87 14.24 -11.12
C GLY A 226 -4.34 14.86 -12.44
N THR A 227 -3.86 16.06 -12.74
CA THR A 227 -4.16 16.74 -14.02
C THR A 227 -3.11 16.46 -15.10
N GLY A 228 -2.02 15.76 -14.78
CA GLY A 228 -0.95 15.34 -15.67
C GLY A 228 -1.24 14.01 -16.36
N LEU A 229 -2.19 14.01 -17.30
CA LEU A 229 -2.50 12.87 -18.17
C LEU A 229 -1.44 12.67 -19.25
#